data_a74826e8bfcd8630b6a72f049ce1c560
#
_entry.id   a74826e8bfcd8630b6a72f049ce1c560
#
_cell.length_a   1.000
_cell.length_b   1.000
_cell.length_c   1.000
_cell.angle_alpha   90.00
_cell.angle_beta   90.00
_cell.angle_gamma   90.00
#
_symmetry.space_group_name_H-M   'P 1'
#
loop_
_entity.id
_entity.type
_entity.pdbx_description
1 polymer ?
#
loop_
_entity_poly.entity_id
_entity_poly.type
_entity_poly.pdbx_seq_one_letter_code
_entity_poly.pdbx_strand_id
1 'polypeptide(L)'
;MEEYHLRRKDKAILDRKRMLDFLEGQKLVTVALSKDGKPYLFTADYGLDRKSKSIFIHCAKKGKKVDYIESNPVVWGQVMEDLGYVQGECDHKYRTVQFKGKAELVTDIEEKRKALNIMIDRLEDEPDKGKRELIDKSGLKNVLIIRIKIIGLSGKESLPKK
;
A
#
# COMPACT_ATOMS: atom_id res chain seq x y z
N MET A 1 -15.01 15.61 8.20
CA MET A 1 -15.12 14.45 7.29
C MET A 1 -15.60 13.29 8.13
N GLU A 2 -16.82 12.77 7.88
CA GLU A 2 -17.39 11.68 8.65
C GLU A 2 -16.46 10.45 8.62
N GLU A 3 -16.09 9.98 9.80
CA GLU A 3 -15.40 8.70 9.95
C GLU A 3 -16.38 7.58 9.60
N TYR A 4 -16.11 6.85 8.53
CA TYR A 4 -16.89 5.67 8.18
C TYR A 4 -16.70 4.58 9.23
N HIS A 5 -17.75 4.30 10.01
CA HIS A 5 -17.70 3.29 11.05
C HIS A 5 -17.77 1.87 10.47
N LEU A 6 -16.89 1.00 10.94
CA LEU A 6 -17.01 -0.44 10.66
C LEU A 6 -18.29 -0.98 11.28
N ARG A 7 -19.21 -1.50 10.45
CA ARG A 7 -20.47 -2.12 10.93
C ARG A 7 -20.23 -3.29 11.88
N ARG A 8 -19.26 -4.15 11.58
CA ARG A 8 -18.86 -5.30 12.38
C ARG A 8 -17.75 -4.90 13.35
N LYS A 9 -18.13 -4.26 14.46
CA LYS A 9 -17.20 -3.84 15.51
C LYS A 9 -16.47 -5.01 16.18
N ASP A 10 -17.11 -6.17 16.22
CA ASP A 10 -16.55 -7.43 16.74
C ASP A 10 -15.34 -7.92 15.93
N LYS A 11 -15.23 -7.55 14.67
CA LYS A 11 -14.10 -7.89 13.79
C LYS A 11 -13.10 -6.74 13.62
N ALA A 12 -13.29 -5.60 14.28
CA ALA A 12 -12.44 -4.44 14.10
C ALA A 12 -11.07 -4.60 14.77
N ILE A 13 -10.01 -4.24 14.06
CA ILE A 13 -8.68 -4.03 14.63
C ILE A 13 -8.62 -2.58 15.10
N LEU A 14 -8.68 -2.36 16.41
CA LEU A 14 -8.69 -0.99 16.99
C LEU A 14 -7.26 -0.46 17.21
N ASP A 15 -6.30 -1.34 17.43
CA ASP A 15 -4.91 -0.95 17.66
C ASP A 15 -4.23 -0.52 16.34
N ARG A 16 -3.93 0.77 16.28
CA ARG A 16 -3.24 1.37 15.12
C ARG A 16 -1.84 0.78 14.90
N LYS A 17 -1.13 0.42 15.97
CA LYS A 17 0.18 -0.22 15.85
C LYS A 17 0.06 -1.57 15.15
N ARG A 18 -0.91 -2.40 15.55
CA ARG A 18 -1.18 -3.69 14.88
C ARG A 18 -1.52 -3.54 13.40
N MET A 19 -2.29 -2.50 13.01
CA MET A 19 -2.57 -2.23 11.60
C MET A 19 -1.29 -1.87 10.83
N LEU A 20 -0.41 -1.05 11.40
CA LEU A 20 0.87 -0.69 10.76
C LEU A 20 1.83 -1.88 10.70
N ASP A 21 1.89 -2.71 11.74
CA ASP A 21 2.68 -3.93 11.76
C ASP A 21 2.20 -4.93 10.67
N PHE A 22 0.89 -5.03 10.49
CA PHE A 22 0.32 -5.83 9.41
C PHE A 22 0.67 -5.29 8.02
N LEU A 23 0.53 -3.97 7.79
CA LEU A 23 0.96 -3.34 6.54
C LEU A 23 2.46 -3.57 6.28
N GLU A 24 3.29 -3.53 7.31
CA GLU A 24 4.73 -3.79 7.17
C GLU A 24 5.05 -5.25 6.87
N GLY A 25 4.23 -6.19 7.34
CA GLY A 25 4.39 -7.63 7.11
C GLY A 25 4.00 -8.12 5.71
N GLN A 26 3.18 -7.36 4.97
CA GLN A 26 2.65 -7.79 3.66
C GLN A 26 3.43 -7.14 2.51
N LYS A 27 3.50 -7.81 1.34
CA LYS A 27 4.29 -7.35 0.18
C LYS A 27 3.46 -6.64 -0.88
N LEU A 28 2.18 -6.96 -1.00
CA LEU A 28 1.29 -6.44 -2.05
C LEU A 28 0.22 -5.52 -1.48
N VAL A 29 -0.05 -4.44 -2.21
CA VAL A 29 -1.16 -3.53 -1.95
C VAL A 29 -2.02 -3.38 -3.19
N THR A 30 -3.33 -3.42 -3.01
CA THR A 30 -4.29 -3.04 -4.06
C THR A 30 -4.74 -1.60 -3.82
N VAL A 31 -4.63 -0.76 -4.84
CA VAL A 31 -4.96 0.66 -4.78
C VAL A 31 -6.11 0.97 -5.73
N ALA A 32 -7.11 1.66 -5.22
CA ALA A 32 -8.25 2.18 -5.97
C ALA A 32 -8.04 3.66 -6.28
N LEU A 33 -8.19 4.00 -7.54
CA LEU A 33 -8.14 5.34 -8.10
C LEU A 33 -9.46 5.67 -8.78
N SER A 34 -9.75 6.95 -8.96
CA SER A 34 -10.89 7.38 -9.77
C SER A 34 -10.54 8.63 -10.58
N LYS A 35 -11.04 8.67 -11.81
CA LYS A 35 -10.96 9.83 -12.72
C LYS A 35 -12.31 10.00 -13.42
N ASP A 36 -12.91 11.18 -13.36
CA ASP A 36 -14.19 11.49 -14.00
C ASP A 36 -15.30 10.47 -13.66
N GLY A 37 -15.39 10.06 -12.39
CA GLY A 37 -16.32 9.05 -11.90
C GLY A 37 -15.99 7.60 -12.31
N LYS A 38 -14.93 7.37 -13.07
CA LYS A 38 -14.51 6.03 -13.51
C LYS A 38 -13.52 5.43 -12.52
N PRO A 39 -13.84 4.29 -11.85
CA PRO A 39 -12.92 3.63 -10.95
C PRO A 39 -11.83 2.86 -11.71
N TYR A 40 -10.68 2.71 -11.07
CA TYR A 40 -9.58 1.88 -11.56
C TYR A 40 -8.84 1.25 -10.38
N LEU A 41 -8.51 -0.03 -10.51
CA LEU A 41 -7.73 -0.77 -9.51
C LEU A 41 -6.41 -1.24 -10.11
N PHE A 42 -5.37 -1.22 -9.27
CA PHE A 42 -4.13 -1.92 -9.56
C PHE A 42 -3.52 -2.52 -8.29
N THR A 43 -2.74 -3.57 -8.45
CA THR A 43 -1.96 -4.19 -7.38
C THR A 43 -0.47 -4.03 -7.68
N ALA A 44 0.31 -3.75 -6.63
CA ALA A 44 1.75 -3.56 -6.75
C ALA A 44 2.48 -3.93 -5.45
N ASP A 45 3.77 -4.20 -5.58
CA ASP A 45 4.69 -4.21 -4.44
C ASP A 45 4.81 -2.80 -3.85
N TYR A 46 5.07 -2.73 -2.55
CA TYR A 46 5.18 -1.44 -1.86
C TYR A 46 6.20 -1.45 -0.74
N GLY A 47 6.69 -0.26 -0.40
CA GLY A 47 7.42 0.01 0.83
C GLY A 47 6.60 0.90 1.77
N LEU A 48 6.73 0.68 3.09
CA LEU A 48 6.09 1.50 4.11
C LEU A 48 7.14 2.30 4.89
N ASP A 49 7.05 3.62 4.85
CA ASP A 49 7.76 4.50 5.79
C ASP A 49 6.83 4.83 6.97
N ARG A 50 7.04 4.15 8.09
CA ARG A 50 6.22 4.36 9.31
C ARG A 50 6.36 5.78 9.87
N LYS A 51 7.54 6.39 9.76
CA LYS A 51 7.82 7.73 10.29
C LYS A 51 6.99 8.78 9.56
N SER A 52 6.99 8.74 8.24
CA SER A 52 6.20 9.65 7.42
C SER A 52 4.76 9.17 7.20
N LYS A 53 4.41 7.96 7.62
CA LYS A 53 3.12 7.29 7.35
C LYS A 53 2.80 7.28 5.86
N SER A 54 3.78 6.88 5.06
CA SER A 54 3.68 6.89 3.61
C SER A 54 3.97 5.52 3.01
N ILE A 55 3.21 5.17 2.00
CA ILE A 55 3.43 4.00 1.15
C ILE A 55 4.11 4.48 -0.12
N PHE A 56 5.15 3.75 -0.55
CA PHE A 56 5.87 3.99 -1.80
C PHE A 56 5.66 2.84 -2.77
N ILE A 57 5.36 3.17 -4.02
CA ILE A 57 5.18 2.24 -5.12
C ILE A 57 5.98 2.75 -6.30
N HIS A 58 6.78 1.90 -6.93
CA HIS A 58 7.46 2.26 -8.18
C HIS A 58 6.57 1.98 -9.39
N CYS A 59 6.68 2.77 -10.43
CA CYS A 59 5.98 2.56 -11.68
C CYS A 59 6.70 3.20 -12.87
N ALA A 60 6.19 2.95 -14.08
CA ALA A 60 6.61 3.66 -15.28
C ALA A 60 6.19 5.14 -15.21
N LYS A 61 6.94 6.01 -15.90
CA LYS A 61 6.71 7.46 -15.93
C LYS A 61 5.40 7.88 -16.61
N LYS A 62 4.80 7.01 -17.41
CA LYS A 62 3.56 7.26 -18.15
C LYS A 62 2.65 6.05 -18.01
N GLY A 63 1.36 6.28 -18.10
CA GLY A 63 0.35 5.24 -18.12
C GLY A 63 -0.84 5.56 -17.25
N LYS A 64 -1.83 4.68 -17.28
CA LYS A 64 -3.15 4.89 -16.67
C LYS A 64 -3.09 5.29 -15.19
N LYS A 65 -2.19 4.71 -14.40
CA LYS A 65 -2.01 5.07 -12.97
C LYS A 65 -1.63 6.54 -12.80
N VAL A 66 -0.68 7.01 -13.60
CA VAL A 66 -0.17 8.38 -13.58
C VAL A 66 -1.30 9.35 -13.96
N ASP A 67 -1.99 9.10 -15.07
CA ASP A 67 -3.09 9.95 -15.55
C ASP A 67 -4.22 10.07 -14.52
N TYR A 68 -4.51 8.98 -13.81
CA TYR A 68 -5.55 8.97 -12.76
C TYR A 68 -5.13 9.76 -11.52
N ILE A 69 -3.88 9.60 -11.08
CA ILE A 69 -3.35 10.30 -9.90
C ILE A 69 -3.24 11.80 -10.16
N GLU A 70 -2.79 12.20 -11.36
CA GLU A 70 -2.73 13.62 -11.76
C GLU A 70 -4.12 14.26 -11.78
N SER A 71 -5.13 13.51 -12.21
CA SER A 71 -6.52 13.99 -12.23
C SER A 71 -7.16 14.04 -10.83
N ASN A 72 -6.91 13.03 -10.01
CA ASN A 72 -7.47 12.92 -8.66
C ASN A 72 -6.49 12.22 -7.73
N PRO A 73 -5.85 12.96 -6.80
CA PRO A 73 -4.86 12.39 -5.89
C PRO A 73 -5.47 11.59 -4.72
N VAL A 74 -6.79 11.63 -4.53
CA VAL A 74 -7.43 10.87 -3.44
C VAL A 74 -7.51 9.40 -3.82
N VAL A 75 -6.97 8.55 -2.95
CA VAL A 75 -6.90 7.10 -3.18
C VAL A 75 -7.41 6.32 -1.98
N TRP A 76 -7.89 5.11 -2.25
CA TRP A 76 -8.07 4.07 -1.24
C TRP A 76 -7.13 2.91 -1.54
N GLY A 77 -6.60 2.30 -0.48
CA GLY A 77 -5.80 1.10 -0.63
C GLY A 77 -6.24 0.01 0.33
N GLN A 78 -5.94 -1.22 -0.05
CA GLN A 78 -6.19 -2.41 0.75
C GLN A 78 -5.00 -3.34 0.72
N VAL A 79 -4.64 -3.83 1.89
CA VAL A 79 -3.76 -4.99 2.06
C VAL A 79 -4.57 -6.08 2.74
N MET A 80 -4.49 -7.31 2.23
CA MET A 80 -5.27 -8.43 2.73
C MET A 80 -4.42 -9.70 2.83
N GLU A 81 -4.67 -10.46 3.88
CA GLU A 81 -4.18 -11.82 4.09
C GLU A 81 -5.37 -12.76 4.08
N ASP A 82 -5.34 -13.73 3.19
CA ASP A 82 -6.30 -14.83 3.13
C ASP A 82 -5.85 -15.95 4.10
N LEU A 83 -6.69 -16.30 5.07
CA LEU A 83 -6.43 -17.33 6.06
C LEU A 83 -7.33 -18.57 5.85
N GLY A 84 -8.03 -18.63 4.72
CA GLY A 84 -8.80 -19.78 4.27
C GLY A 84 -10.28 -19.74 4.60
N TYR A 85 -11.04 -20.52 3.83
CA TYR A 85 -12.48 -20.72 3.99
C TYR A 85 -12.77 -21.80 5.03
N VAL A 86 -13.78 -21.59 5.85
CA VAL A 86 -14.23 -22.57 6.86
C VAL A 86 -15.38 -23.38 6.29
N GLN A 87 -15.11 -24.64 5.99
CA GLN A 87 -16.10 -25.56 5.44
C GLN A 87 -17.27 -25.74 6.42
N GLY A 88 -18.50 -25.66 5.91
CA GLY A 88 -19.73 -25.85 6.69
C GLY A 88 -20.17 -24.63 7.52
N GLU A 89 -19.36 -23.59 7.66
CA GLU A 89 -19.70 -22.39 8.43
C GLU A 89 -20.07 -21.18 7.54
N CYS A 90 -19.93 -21.28 6.23
CA CYS A 90 -20.09 -20.15 5.29
C CYS A 90 -19.32 -18.89 5.74
N ASP A 91 -18.11 -19.09 6.29
CA ASP A 91 -17.24 -18.04 6.83
C ASP A 91 -15.84 -18.14 6.20
N HIS A 92 -15.17 -17.00 6.08
CA HIS A 92 -13.81 -16.90 5.58
C HIS A 92 -12.92 -16.26 6.64
N LYS A 93 -11.76 -16.83 6.86
CA LYS A 93 -10.76 -16.27 7.78
C LYS A 93 -9.83 -15.36 7.00
N TYR A 94 -9.64 -14.17 7.52
CA TYR A 94 -8.85 -13.14 6.86
C TYR A 94 -8.35 -12.08 7.84
N ARG A 95 -7.37 -11.34 7.41
CA ARG A 95 -7.01 -10.05 7.99
C ARG A 95 -6.89 -9.03 6.86
N THR A 96 -7.42 -7.84 7.07
CA THR A 96 -7.32 -6.76 6.10
C THR A 96 -7.12 -5.43 6.79
N VAL A 97 -6.30 -4.58 6.18
CA VAL A 97 -6.19 -3.17 6.54
C VAL A 97 -6.46 -2.35 5.29
N GLN A 98 -7.38 -1.42 5.41
CA GLN A 98 -7.69 -0.44 4.40
C GLN A 98 -7.20 0.94 4.84
N PHE A 99 -6.79 1.74 3.89
CA PHE A 99 -6.39 3.13 4.14
C PHE A 99 -6.98 4.07 3.10
N LYS A 100 -7.30 5.28 3.56
CA LYS A 100 -7.51 6.44 2.69
C LYS A 100 -6.21 7.22 2.64
N GLY A 101 -5.82 7.69 1.47
CA GLY A 101 -4.59 8.43 1.30
C GLY A 101 -4.67 9.50 0.23
N LYS A 102 -3.61 10.31 0.17
CA LYS A 102 -3.35 11.24 -0.93
C LYS A 102 -2.08 10.81 -1.63
N ALA A 103 -2.22 10.50 -2.92
CA ALA A 103 -1.11 10.11 -3.78
C ALA A 103 -0.45 11.34 -4.41
N GLU A 104 0.85 11.26 -4.62
CA GLU A 104 1.65 12.23 -5.37
C GLU A 104 2.75 11.51 -6.14
N LEU A 105 3.17 12.12 -7.24
CA LEU A 105 4.24 11.61 -8.10
C LEU A 105 5.55 12.25 -7.68
N VAL A 106 6.48 11.43 -7.18
CA VAL A 106 7.79 11.88 -6.70
C VAL A 106 8.73 12.03 -7.89
N THR A 107 9.22 13.25 -8.09
CA THR A 107 10.19 13.58 -9.15
C THR A 107 11.59 13.82 -8.61
N ASP A 108 11.72 14.24 -7.35
CA ASP A 108 13.01 14.47 -6.69
C ASP A 108 13.83 13.17 -6.59
N ILE A 109 15.12 13.26 -6.93
CA ILE A 109 15.98 12.07 -7.09
C ILE A 109 16.34 11.44 -5.74
N GLU A 110 16.51 12.26 -4.70
CA GLU A 110 16.85 11.77 -3.37
C GLU A 110 15.64 11.14 -2.67
N GLU A 111 14.46 11.70 -2.89
CA GLU A 111 13.21 11.06 -2.43
C GLU A 111 12.96 9.73 -3.15
N LYS A 112 13.22 9.64 -4.46
CA LYS A 112 13.16 8.37 -5.20
C LYS A 112 14.14 7.35 -4.65
N ARG A 113 15.38 7.76 -4.39
CA ARG A 113 16.41 6.92 -3.78
C ARG A 113 15.97 6.38 -2.43
N LYS A 114 15.44 7.26 -1.57
CA LYS A 114 14.90 6.87 -0.26
C LYS A 114 13.76 5.85 -0.40
N ALA A 115 12.81 6.10 -1.29
CA ALA A 115 11.68 5.21 -1.53
C ALA A 115 12.11 3.82 -2.00
N LEU A 116 13.02 3.76 -2.98
CA LEU A 116 13.55 2.49 -3.48
C LEU A 116 14.36 1.74 -2.42
N ASN A 117 15.17 2.42 -1.61
CA ASN A 117 15.86 1.78 -0.48
C ASN A 117 14.86 1.11 0.47
N ILE A 118 13.78 1.79 0.86
CA ILE A 118 12.73 1.23 1.74
C ILE A 118 12.08 0.01 1.10
N MET A 119 11.81 0.05 -0.22
CA MET A 119 11.22 -1.07 -0.95
C MET A 119 12.16 -2.27 -1.02
N ILE A 120 13.43 -2.04 -1.39
CA ILE A 120 14.44 -3.08 -1.52
C ILE A 120 14.74 -3.73 -0.17
N ASP A 121 14.96 -2.94 0.89
CA ASP A 121 15.20 -3.46 2.25
C ASP A 121 14.11 -4.43 2.72
N ARG A 122 12.94 -4.30 2.17
CA ARG A 122 11.78 -5.07 2.57
C ARG A 122 11.48 -6.26 1.66
N LEU A 123 11.74 -6.12 0.36
CA LEU A 123 11.27 -7.07 -0.66
C LEU A 123 12.36 -8.05 -1.07
N GLU A 124 13.63 -7.62 -1.03
CA GLU A 124 14.76 -8.41 -1.49
C GLU A 124 15.37 -9.23 -0.34
N ASP A 125 15.76 -10.47 -0.64
CA ASP A 125 16.47 -11.34 0.30
C ASP A 125 17.92 -10.88 0.53
N GLU A 126 18.53 -10.23 -0.49
CA GLU A 126 19.85 -9.63 -0.46
C GLU A 126 19.79 -8.11 -0.72
N PRO A 127 19.35 -7.29 0.26
CA PRO A 127 19.07 -5.86 0.03
C PRO A 127 20.29 -5.07 -0.47
N ASP A 128 21.48 -5.35 0.05
CA ASP A 128 22.69 -4.62 -0.35
C ASP A 128 23.09 -4.88 -1.80
N LYS A 129 22.85 -6.08 -2.31
CA LYS A 129 23.02 -6.41 -3.73
C LYS A 129 21.96 -5.69 -4.56
N GLY A 130 20.70 -5.77 -4.17
CA GLY A 130 19.59 -5.09 -4.83
C GLY A 130 19.82 -3.58 -4.94
N LYS A 131 20.31 -2.94 -3.86
CA LYS A 131 20.61 -1.50 -3.87
C LYS A 131 21.72 -1.15 -4.87
N ARG A 132 22.79 -1.93 -4.92
CA ARG A 132 23.89 -1.70 -5.88
C ARG A 132 23.44 -1.82 -7.34
N GLU A 133 22.57 -2.79 -7.63
CA GLU A 133 22.14 -3.10 -9.00
C GLU A 133 20.98 -2.22 -9.48
N LEU A 134 20.04 -1.87 -8.59
CA LEU A 134 18.77 -1.23 -8.95
C LEU A 134 18.74 0.29 -8.68
N ILE A 135 19.62 0.81 -7.81
CA ILE A 135 19.66 2.24 -7.45
C ILE A 135 20.85 2.96 -8.11
N ASP A 136 21.15 2.64 -9.35
CA ASP A 136 22.07 3.42 -10.14
C ASP A 136 21.42 4.71 -10.65
N LYS A 137 22.24 5.64 -11.18
CA LYS A 137 21.73 6.90 -11.73
C LYS A 137 20.77 6.72 -12.90
N SER A 138 20.92 5.64 -13.67
CA SER A 138 20.06 5.37 -14.83
C SER A 138 18.70 4.81 -14.38
N GLY A 139 18.68 3.90 -13.43
CA GLY A 139 17.47 3.34 -12.83
C GLY A 139 16.61 4.42 -12.16
N LEU A 140 17.23 5.30 -11.35
CA LEU A 140 16.53 6.42 -10.71
C LEU A 140 15.92 7.40 -11.72
N LYS A 141 16.57 7.64 -12.86
CA LYS A 141 16.02 8.51 -13.91
C LYS A 141 14.83 7.88 -14.62
N ASN A 142 14.77 6.57 -14.73
CA ASN A 142 13.76 5.87 -15.53
C ASN A 142 12.53 5.45 -14.74
N VAL A 143 12.59 5.43 -13.42
CA VAL A 143 11.47 5.08 -12.55
C VAL A 143 10.69 6.31 -12.09
N LEU A 144 9.38 6.16 -11.89
CA LEU A 144 8.54 7.09 -11.17
C LEU A 144 8.12 6.44 -9.85
N ILE A 145 8.06 7.20 -8.78
CA ILE A 145 7.57 6.77 -7.48
C ILE A 145 6.22 7.43 -7.20
N ILE A 146 5.27 6.64 -6.83
CA ILE A 146 4.01 7.10 -6.24
C ILE A 146 4.21 7.07 -4.72
N ARG A 147 4.09 8.23 -4.07
CA ARG A 147 4.00 8.35 -2.61
C ARG A 147 2.55 8.50 -2.22
N ILE A 148 2.04 7.62 -1.36
CA ILE A 148 0.68 7.72 -0.81
C ILE A 148 0.79 8.07 0.67
N LYS A 149 0.46 9.30 1.02
CA LYS A 149 0.34 9.75 2.40
C LYS A 149 -0.92 9.18 3.02
N ILE A 150 -0.80 8.32 4.03
CA ILE A 150 -1.94 7.74 4.74
C ILE A 150 -2.63 8.81 5.59
N ILE A 151 -3.93 9.00 5.36
CA ILE A 151 -4.78 9.96 6.08
C ILE A 151 -5.65 9.22 7.11
N GLY A 152 -6.16 8.04 6.75
CA GLY A 152 -6.99 7.21 7.62
C GLY A 152 -6.67 5.74 7.46
N LEU A 153 -6.85 4.98 8.54
CA LEU A 153 -6.67 3.52 8.59
C LEU A 153 -7.92 2.88 9.19
N SER A 154 -8.30 1.72 8.64
CA SER A 154 -9.28 0.83 9.23
C SER A 154 -8.84 -0.62 9.06
N GLY A 155 -8.99 -1.42 10.09
CA GLY A 155 -8.61 -2.83 10.06
C GLY A 155 -9.75 -3.75 10.45
N LYS A 156 -9.79 -4.92 9.82
CA LYS A 156 -10.73 -6.01 10.15
C LYS A 156 -10.01 -7.35 10.13
N GLU A 157 -10.40 -8.22 11.02
CA GLU A 157 -9.93 -9.61 11.03
C GLU A 157 -11.04 -10.60 11.43
N SER A 158 -10.97 -11.78 10.87
CA SER A 158 -11.69 -12.96 11.30
C SER A 158 -10.67 -14.09 11.40
N LEU A 159 -10.16 -14.35 12.59
CA LEU A 159 -9.07 -15.31 12.80
C LEU A 159 -9.62 -16.71 13.00
N PRO A 160 -8.83 -17.79 12.68
CA PRO A 160 -9.16 -19.15 13.10
C PRO A 160 -9.35 -19.21 14.61
N LYS A 161 -10.31 -20.01 15.06
CA LYS A 161 -10.43 -20.34 16.50
C LYS A 161 -9.18 -21.11 16.90
N LYS A 162 -8.56 -20.72 18.00
CA LYS A 162 -7.47 -21.48 18.61
C LYS A 162 -7.98 -22.78 19.17
#